data_8a3b0b4e74e3ed6753959f83188e4db1
#
_entry.id   8a3b0b4e74e3ed6753959f83188e4db1
#
_cell.length_a   1.000
_cell.length_b   1.000
_cell.length_c   1.000
_cell.angle_alpha   90.00
_cell.angle_beta   90.00
_cell.angle_gamma   90.00
#
_symmetry.space_group_name_H-M   'P 1'
#
loop_
_entity.id
_entity.type
_entity.pdbx_description
1 polymer ?
#
loop_
_entity_poly.entity_id
_entity_poly.type
_entity_poly.pdbx_seq_one_letter_code
_entity_poly.pdbx_strand_id
1 'polypeptide(L)'
;MMQEQRKRMPGWVRRILTTACILALGLSMAVTAQAASLEMSTSYPGMTVGAGDALTFSLDFYNGSGSGINAALSVASIPEGWEGYFEGGGSEISHVYVKTGDNSSLATFYVTVPADAAEGTYTIRLQAAGSGLSSTLELTLEVAGEELGGSSFTTQYANQEGSAGTSFTFDSTIQNNTAQEQTYSFSSDAPAGWTV
;
A
#
# COMPACT_ATOMS: atom_id res chain seq x y z
N MET A 1 72.63 23.86 42.76
CA MET A 1 71.98 22.60 43.18
C MET A 1 70.56 22.93 43.50
N MET A 2 69.62 22.75 42.53
CA MET A 2 68.21 22.92 42.74
C MET A 2 67.59 21.53 42.94
N GLN A 3 67.08 21.25 44.14
CA GLN A 3 66.33 20.03 44.39
C GLN A 3 64.86 20.29 44.02
N GLU A 4 64.37 19.61 43.03
CA GLU A 4 62.97 19.60 42.59
C GLU A 4 62.13 18.76 43.57
N GLN A 5 61.39 19.42 44.46
CA GLN A 5 60.45 18.79 45.37
C GLN A 5 59.24 18.24 44.59
N ARG A 6 59.25 16.96 44.22
CA ARG A 6 58.06 16.27 43.74
C ARG A 6 57.03 16.18 44.84
N LYS A 7 56.03 17.07 44.81
CA LYS A 7 54.88 17.10 45.67
C LYS A 7 54.00 15.83 45.44
N ARG A 8 54.15 14.84 46.30
CA ARG A 8 53.31 13.62 46.23
C ARG A 8 51.86 13.94 46.59
N MET A 9 50.95 13.66 45.66
CA MET A 9 49.51 13.84 45.94
C MET A 9 49.07 12.98 47.12
N PRO A 10 48.25 13.49 48.05
CA PRO A 10 47.75 12.73 49.21
C PRO A 10 46.86 11.55 48.72
N GLY A 11 46.92 10.43 49.45
CA GLY A 11 46.32 9.16 49.08
C GLY A 11 44.79 9.18 48.82
N TRP A 12 44.10 10.12 49.47
CA TRP A 12 42.66 10.31 49.27
C TRP A 12 42.32 10.94 47.90
N VAL A 13 43.14 11.83 47.35
CA VAL A 13 42.98 12.44 46.02
C VAL A 13 43.18 11.37 44.94
N ARG A 14 44.11 10.44 45.13
CA ARG A 14 44.38 9.35 44.21
C ARG A 14 43.23 8.35 44.19
N ARG A 15 42.56 8.11 45.33
CA ARG A 15 41.36 7.26 45.43
C ARG A 15 40.15 7.91 44.74
N ILE A 16 39.95 9.22 44.86
CA ILE A 16 38.87 9.95 44.20
C ILE A 16 39.08 9.94 42.67
N LEU A 17 40.32 10.16 42.21
CA LEU A 17 40.60 10.14 40.77
C LEU A 17 40.39 8.72 40.13
N THR A 18 40.77 7.65 40.84
CA THR A 18 40.55 6.27 40.36
C THR A 18 39.07 5.91 40.35
N THR A 19 38.30 6.34 41.34
CA THR A 19 36.84 6.10 41.38
C THR A 19 36.12 6.90 40.31
N ALA A 20 36.52 8.14 40.05
CA ALA A 20 35.95 8.98 38.99
C ALA A 20 36.27 8.44 37.56
N CYS A 21 37.48 7.90 37.31
CA CYS A 21 37.82 7.25 36.05
C CYS A 21 37.02 5.98 35.83
N ILE A 22 36.76 5.15 36.85
CA ILE A 22 35.97 3.92 36.71
C ILE A 22 34.50 4.26 36.45
N LEU A 23 33.93 5.31 37.07
CA LEU A 23 32.58 5.80 36.78
C LEU A 23 32.48 6.37 35.35
N ALA A 24 33.49 7.08 34.87
CA ALA A 24 33.49 7.66 33.52
C ALA A 24 33.64 6.59 32.42
N LEU A 25 34.38 5.49 32.68
CA LEU A 25 34.46 4.37 31.75
C LEU A 25 33.17 3.51 31.69
N GLY A 26 32.38 3.49 32.77
CA GLY A 26 31.11 2.77 32.84
C GLY A 26 29.96 3.43 32.09
N LEU A 27 30.06 4.74 31.76
CA LEU A 27 29.00 5.51 31.13
C LEU A 27 29.08 5.55 29.60
N SER A 28 30.10 4.97 28.96
CA SER A 28 30.35 5.12 27.52
C SER A 28 29.94 3.92 26.65
N MET A 29 29.20 2.95 27.21
CA MET A 29 28.68 1.83 26.42
C MET A 29 27.14 1.70 26.53
N ALA A 30 26.42 2.80 26.35
CA ALA A 30 25.07 2.69 25.86
C ALA A 30 25.15 2.39 24.36
N VAL A 31 25.50 1.16 24.00
CA VAL A 31 25.22 0.64 22.67
C VAL A 31 23.70 0.62 22.58
N THR A 32 23.13 1.56 21.85
CA THR A 32 21.73 1.46 21.43
C THR A 32 21.62 0.20 20.60
N ALA A 33 21.20 -0.89 21.23
CA ALA A 33 20.80 -2.09 20.50
C ALA A 33 19.65 -1.67 19.59
N GLN A 34 19.92 -1.49 18.32
CA GLN A 34 18.90 -1.29 17.32
C GLN A 34 18.12 -2.61 17.29
N ALA A 35 16.85 -2.55 17.69
CA ALA A 35 16.00 -3.74 17.66
C ALA A 35 15.93 -4.23 16.20
N ALA A 36 16.20 -5.53 16.01
CA ALA A 36 16.03 -6.13 14.69
C ALA A 36 14.57 -5.96 14.25
N SER A 37 14.34 -5.48 13.04
CA SER A 37 13.01 -5.28 12.47
C SER A 37 12.90 -5.93 11.09
N LEU A 38 11.72 -6.40 10.77
CA LEU A 38 11.27 -6.75 9.44
C LEU A 38 10.02 -5.92 9.17
N GLU A 39 10.00 -5.17 8.06
CA GLU A 39 8.87 -4.34 7.69
C GLU A 39 8.47 -4.66 6.25
N MET A 40 7.18 -4.79 6.01
CA MET A 40 6.57 -4.96 4.69
C MET A 40 5.66 -3.79 4.42
N SER A 41 5.77 -3.17 3.26
CA SER A 41 5.03 -1.98 2.86
C SER A 41 4.65 -2.00 1.39
N THR A 42 3.75 -1.11 1.03
CA THR A 42 3.38 -0.80 -0.37
C THR A 42 3.16 0.69 -0.51
N SER A 43 3.35 1.21 -1.73
CA SER A 43 3.13 2.64 -1.99
C SER A 43 1.67 3.07 -1.89
N TYR A 44 0.73 2.16 -2.11
CA TYR A 44 -0.70 2.46 -2.15
C TYR A 44 -1.49 1.45 -1.31
N PRO A 45 -1.49 1.58 0.03
CA PRO A 45 -2.20 0.66 0.91
C PRO A 45 -3.72 0.85 0.92
N GLY A 46 -4.24 1.93 0.31
CA GLY A 46 -5.66 2.23 0.19
C GLY A 46 -6.02 2.61 -1.23
N MET A 47 -7.11 2.03 -1.77
CA MET A 47 -7.60 2.27 -3.12
C MET A 47 -9.13 2.20 -3.16
N THR A 48 -9.72 2.99 -4.08
CA THR A 48 -11.12 2.84 -4.49
C THR A 48 -11.17 2.00 -5.75
N VAL A 49 -12.03 0.98 -5.79
CA VAL A 49 -12.05 -0.07 -6.80
C VAL A 49 -13.47 -0.42 -7.20
N GLY A 50 -13.66 -1.02 -8.35
CA GLY A 50 -14.94 -1.58 -8.79
C GLY A 50 -15.08 -3.06 -8.42
N ALA A 51 -16.33 -3.54 -8.34
CA ALA A 51 -16.59 -4.98 -8.31
C ALA A 51 -16.09 -5.64 -9.60
N GLY A 52 -15.41 -6.78 -9.47
CA GLY A 52 -14.78 -7.49 -10.59
C GLY A 52 -13.35 -7.04 -10.93
N ASP A 53 -12.82 -6.00 -10.28
CA ASP A 53 -11.47 -5.51 -10.56
C ASP A 53 -10.39 -6.50 -10.12
N ALA A 54 -9.35 -6.63 -10.95
CA ALA A 54 -8.11 -7.32 -10.60
C ALA A 54 -7.04 -6.29 -10.24
N LEU A 55 -6.48 -6.41 -9.04
CA LEU A 55 -5.56 -5.44 -8.46
C LEU A 55 -4.20 -6.06 -8.21
N THR A 56 -3.18 -5.22 -8.23
CA THR A 56 -1.80 -5.60 -7.92
C THR A 56 -1.17 -4.62 -6.95
N PHE A 57 -0.47 -5.14 -5.94
CA PHE A 57 0.28 -4.36 -4.96
C PHE A 57 1.74 -4.76 -4.99
N SER A 58 2.60 -3.84 -5.41
CA SER A 58 4.05 -4.03 -5.30
C SER A 58 4.45 -3.96 -3.83
N LEU A 59 5.20 -4.96 -3.35
CA LEU A 59 5.60 -5.07 -1.95
C LEU A 59 7.08 -4.78 -1.79
N ASP A 60 7.37 -3.81 -0.93
CA ASP A 60 8.69 -3.42 -0.50
C ASP A 60 8.96 -3.96 0.90
N PHE A 61 10.23 -4.31 1.18
CA PHE A 61 10.64 -4.85 2.45
C PHE A 61 11.84 -4.10 3.02
N TYR A 62 11.81 -3.84 4.33
CA TYR A 62 12.97 -3.37 5.06
C TYR A 62 13.39 -4.41 6.09
N ASN A 63 14.69 -4.71 6.11
CA ASN A 63 15.29 -5.63 7.07
C ASN A 63 16.33 -4.89 7.90
N GLY A 64 15.98 -4.53 9.13
CA GLY A 64 16.88 -3.89 10.12
C GLY A 64 17.73 -4.87 10.90
N SER A 65 17.72 -6.17 10.57
CA SER A 65 18.58 -7.15 11.22
C SER A 65 19.99 -7.18 10.61
N GLY A 66 20.94 -7.77 11.35
CA GLY A 66 22.33 -7.88 10.87
C GLY A 66 22.57 -8.97 9.80
N SER A 67 21.53 -9.68 9.36
CA SER A 67 21.64 -10.78 8.38
C SER A 67 20.40 -10.85 7.50
N GLY A 68 20.53 -11.47 6.31
CA GLY A 68 19.38 -11.70 5.43
C GLY A 68 18.34 -12.64 6.08
N ILE A 69 17.07 -12.39 5.77
CA ILE A 69 15.92 -13.14 6.29
C ILE A 69 15.22 -13.85 5.13
N ASN A 70 14.99 -15.14 5.27
CA ASN A 70 14.02 -15.85 4.42
C ASN A 70 12.64 -15.69 5.05
N ALA A 71 11.83 -14.78 4.52
CA ALA A 71 10.53 -14.44 5.05
C ALA A 71 9.43 -15.23 4.33
N ALA A 72 8.62 -15.96 5.10
CA ALA A 72 7.40 -16.58 4.62
C ALA A 72 6.33 -15.50 4.43
N LEU A 73 5.64 -15.53 3.30
CA LEU A 73 4.51 -14.65 2.97
C LEU A 73 3.21 -15.41 3.16
N SER A 74 2.22 -14.76 3.75
CA SER A 74 0.88 -15.32 3.92
C SER A 74 -0.19 -14.23 3.89
N VAL A 75 -1.39 -14.61 3.47
CA VAL A 75 -2.59 -13.80 3.60
C VAL A 75 -3.19 -14.11 4.97
N ALA A 76 -2.98 -13.20 5.93
CA ALA A 76 -3.45 -13.38 7.30
C ALA A 76 -4.98 -13.25 7.43
N SER A 77 -5.58 -12.37 6.62
CA SER A 77 -7.03 -12.29 6.44
C SER A 77 -7.38 -11.68 5.09
N ILE A 78 -8.44 -12.19 4.49
CA ILE A 78 -9.03 -11.68 3.25
C ILE A 78 -10.55 -11.79 3.37
N PRO A 79 -11.34 -10.88 2.80
CA PRO A 79 -12.80 -10.98 2.82
C PRO A 79 -13.31 -12.26 2.17
N GLU A 80 -14.49 -12.70 2.59
CA GLU A 80 -15.10 -13.92 2.04
C GLU A 80 -15.35 -13.77 0.52
N GLY A 81 -15.03 -14.82 -0.22
CA GLY A 81 -15.16 -14.84 -1.69
C GLY A 81 -14.04 -14.15 -2.45
N TRP A 82 -13.12 -13.47 -1.76
CA TRP A 82 -11.96 -12.85 -2.40
C TRP A 82 -10.80 -13.85 -2.49
N GLU A 83 -10.05 -13.77 -3.59
CA GLU A 83 -8.87 -14.60 -3.80
C GLU A 83 -7.64 -13.72 -4.01
N GLY A 84 -6.51 -14.12 -3.40
CA GLY A 84 -5.26 -13.39 -3.55
C GLY A 84 -4.05 -14.30 -3.35
N TYR A 85 -2.96 -13.97 -4.08
CA TYR A 85 -1.70 -14.72 -4.04
C TYR A 85 -0.51 -13.79 -4.22
N PHE A 86 0.68 -14.29 -3.86
CA PHE A 86 1.94 -13.58 -4.06
C PHE A 86 2.67 -14.10 -5.29
N GLU A 87 3.23 -13.17 -6.07
CA GLU A 87 4.05 -13.48 -7.24
C GLU A 87 5.43 -12.87 -7.11
N GLY A 88 6.42 -13.56 -7.63
CA GLY A 88 7.79 -13.09 -7.78
C GLY A 88 8.51 -13.88 -8.86
N GLY A 89 9.27 -13.18 -9.72
CA GLY A 89 9.98 -13.81 -10.82
C GLY A 89 9.07 -14.49 -11.86
N GLY A 90 7.81 -14.06 -11.99
CA GLY A 90 6.82 -14.61 -12.94
C GLY A 90 6.18 -15.92 -12.47
N SER A 91 6.21 -16.22 -11.18
CA SER A 91 5.58 -17.41 -10.60
C SER A 91 5.01 -17.10 -9.23
N GLU A 92 3.99 -17.87 -8.82
CA GLU A 92 3.49 -17.81 -7.45
C GLU A 92 4.58 -18.21 -6.45
N ILE A 93 4.70 -17.42 -5.38
CA ILE A 93 5.71 -17.60 -4.34
C ILE A 93 5.09 -17.64 -2.96
N SER A 94 5.75 -18.31 -2.03
CA SER A 94 5.41 -18.33 -0.60
C SER A 94 6.50 -17.74 0.28
N HIS A 95 7.66 -17.41 -0.28
CA HIS A 95 8.80 -16.86 0.47
C HIS A 95 9.55 -15.84 -0.36
N VAL A 96 10.16 -14.87 0.34
CA VAL A 96 11.12 -13.91 -0.25
C VAL A 96 12.40 -13.89 0.60
N TYR A 97 13.53 -13.72 -0.05
CA TYR A 97 14.80 -13.49 0.66
C TYR A 97 15.06 -11.98 0.77
N VAL A 98 14.94 -11.45 1.99
CA VAL A 98 15.08 -10.03 2.30
C VAL A 98 16.50 -9.77 2.79
N LYS A 99 17.31 -9.10 1.98
CA LYS A 99 18.67 -8.65 2.35
C LYS A 99 18.58 -7.58 3.44
N THR A 100 19.64 -7.39 4.21
CA THR A 100 19.74 -6.26 5.16
C THR A 100 19.57 -4.93 4.43
N GLY A 101 18.77 -4.03 4.98
CA GLY A 101 18.40 -2.73 4.41
C GLY A 101 17.13 -2.77 3.58
N ASP A 102 16.98 -1.81 2.68
CA ASP A 102 15.82 -1.65 1.81
C ASP A 102 15.86 -2.64 0.65
N ASN A 103 14.72 -3.24 0.37
CA ASN A 103 14.51 -4.19 -0.72
C ASN A 103 13.17 -3.86 -1.40
N SER A 104 13.25 -3.16 -2.52
CA SER A 104 12.06 -2.72 -3.26
C SER A 104 11.55 -3.81 -4.19
N SER A 105 10.23 -3.90 -4.32
CA SER A 105 9.52 -4.72 -5.30
C SER A 105 9.96 -6.18 -5.32
N LEU A 106 10.17 -6.79 -4.14
CA LEU A 106 10.56 -8.21 -4.05
C LEU A 106 9.43 -9.18 -4.38
N ALA A 107 8.19 -8.75 -4.18
CA ALA A 107 7.00 -9.52 -4.47
C ALA A 107 5.88 -8.59 -4.93
N THR A 108 4.91 -9.15 -5.62
CA THR A 108 3.65 -8.51 -5.96
C THR A 108 2.51 -9.32 -5.34
N PHE A 109 1.60 -8.67 -4.66
CA PHE A 109 0.36 -9.30 -4.21
C PHE A 109 -0.73 -9.03 -5.24
N TYR A 110 -1.35 -10.08 -5.71
CA TYR A 110 -2.50 -10.05 -6.62
C TYR A 110 -3.76 -10.35 -5.83
N VAL A 111 -4.82 -9.61 -6.12
CA VAL A 111 -6.14 -9.87 -5.54
C VAL A 111 -7.22 -9.52 -6.55
N THR A 112 -8.27 -10.37 -6.60
CA THR A 112 -9.45 -10.13 -7.42
C THR A 112 -10.62 -9.80 -6.52
N VAL A 113 -11.27 -8.67 -6.80
CA VAL A 113 -12.52 -8.28 -6.19
C VAL A 113 -13.63 -9.10 -6.84
N PRO A 114 -14.49 -9.81 -6.09
CA PRO A 114 -15.63 -10.52 -6.69
C PRO A 114 -16.53 -9.57 -7.48
N ALA A 115 -17.08 -10.07 -8.59
CA ALA A 115 -17.99 -9.29 -9.44
C ALA A 115 -19.30 -8.93 -8.75
N ASP A 116 -19.67 -9.66 -7.69
CA ASP A 116 -20.83 -9.45 -6.84
C ASP A 116 -20.49 -8.80 -5.49
N ALA A 117 -19.26 -8.27 -5.35
CA ALA A 117 -18.86 -7.57 -4.13
C ALA A 117 -19.77 -6.37 -3.87
N ALA A 118 -20.36 -6.33 -2.69
CA ALA A 118 -21.19 -5.20 -2.28
C ALA A 118 -20.36 -3.93 -2.09
N GLU A 119 -20.96 -2.77 -2.28
CA GLU A 119 -20.39 -1.49 -1.94
C GLU A 119 -19.98 -1.46 -0.46
N GLY A 120 -18.77 -0.98 -0.17
CA GLY A 120 -18.25 -0.90 1.18
C GLY A 120 -16.74 -0.92 1.28
N THR A 121 -16.26 -0.84 2.51
CA THR A 121 -14.82 -0.87 2.82
C THR A 121 -14.41 -2.27 3.24
N TYR A 122 -13.39 -2.80 2.59
CA TYR A 122 -12.84 -4.13 2.81
C TYR A 122 -11.38 -4.04 3.23
N THR A 123 -10.98 -4.92 4.13
CA THR A 123 -9.61 -4.95 4.65
C THR A 123 -8.97 -6.30 4.38
N ILE A 124 -7.76 -6.28 3.80
CA ILE A 124 -6.93 -7.45 3.61
C ILE A 124 -5.70 -7.29 4.49
N ARG A 125 -5.29 -8.33 5.21
CA ARG A 125 -4.06 -8.35 5.99
C ARG A 125 -3.08 -9.35 5.42
N LEU A 126 -1.91 -8.85 5.05
CA LEU A 126 -0.78 -9.63 4.59
C LEU A 126 0.24 -9.75 5.72
N GLN A 127 0.91 -10.88 5.81
CA GLN A 127 1.96 -11.10 6.80
C GLN A 127 3.23 -11.61 6.13
N ALA A 128 4.36 -11.06 6.57
CA ALA A 128 5.70 -11.58 6.31
C ALA A 128 6.34 -12.01 7.63
N ALA A 129 6.89 -13.22 7.71
CA ALA A 129 7.50 -13.73 8.95
C ALA A 129 8.78 -14.54 8.66
N GLY A 130 9.84 -14.28 9.43
CA GLY A 130 11.10 -15.01 9.31
C GLY A 130 12.08 -14.63 10.42
N SER A 131 12.95 -15.58 10.82
CA SER A 131 13.97 -15.38 11.85
C SER A 131 13.45 -14.83 13.19
N GLY A 132 12.20 -15.18 13.56
CA GLY A 132 11.56 -14.70 14.78
C GLY A 132 11.00 -13.27 14.68
N LEU A 133 11.05 -12.65 13.51
CA LEU A 133 10.48 -11.33 13.21
C LEU A 133 9.23 -11.49 12.34
N SER A 134 8.31 -10.54 12.46
CA SER A 134 7.11 -10.51 11.63
C SER A 134 6.69 -9.07 11.33
N SER A 135 6.06 -8.88 10.18
CA SER A 135 5.45 -7.65 9.75
C SER A 135 4.06 -7.95 9.21
N THR A 136 3.12 -7.06 9.49
CA THR A 136 1.76 -7.13 8.93
C THR A 136 1.50 -5.86 8.15
N LEU A 137 1.02 -6.00 6.92
CA LEU A 137 0.56 -4.91 6.06
C LEU A 137 -0.96 -5.01 5.93
N GLU A 138 -1.64 -3.92 6.21
CA GLU A 138 -3.08 -3.78 6.01
C GLU A 138 -3.35 -3.02 4.71
N LEU A 139 -4.18 -3.61 3.84
CA LEU A 139 -4.69 -2.98 2.62
C LEU A 139 -6.17 -2.67 2.84
N THR A 140 -6.56 -1.44 2.52
CA THR A 140 -7.95 -0.99 2.62
C THR A 140 -8.50 -0.72 1.23
N LEU A 141 -9.54 -1.45 0.83
CA LEU A 141 -10.18 -1.32 -0.46
C LEU A 141 -11.61 -0.83 -0.26
N GLU A 142 -11.92 0.30 -0.88
CA GLU A 142 -13.27 0.83 -0.93
C GLU A 142 -13.90 0.39 -2.25
N VAL A 143 -14.78 -0.62 -2.18
CA VAL A 143 -15.58 -1.00 -3.34
C VAL A 143 -16.65 0.07 -3.52
N ALA A 144 -16.52 0.86 -4.56
CA ALA A 144 -17.53 1.86 -4.90
C ALA A 144 -18.69 1.18 -5.62
N GLY A 145 -19.89 1.73 -5.41
CA GLY A 145 -21.04 1.39 -6.22
C GLY A 145 -20.81 1.74 -7.70
N GLU A 146 -21.79 1.48 -8.52
CA GLU A 146 -21.75 1.58 -10.00
C GLU A 146 -21.23 2.92 -10.57
N GLU A 147 -20.96 3.93 -9.71
CA GLU A 147 -20.52 5.28 -10.15
C GLU A 147 -19.07 5.39 -10.63
N LEU A 148 -18.17 4.42 -10.32
CA LEU A 148 -16.77 4.48 -10.83
C LEU A 148 -16.64 4.17 -12.32
N GLY A 149 -17.65 3.61 -12.92
CA GLY A 149 -17.75 3.34 -14.33
C GLY A 149 -19.09 3.77 -14.89
N GLY A 150 -19.60 4.93 -14.50
CA GLY A 150 -20.90 5.42 -14.96
C GLY A 150 -21.06 5.32 -16.48
N SER A 151 -22.26 4.94 -16.92
CA SER A 151 -22.55 4.95 -18.35
C SER A 151 -22.49 6.38 -18.89
N SER A 152 -21.89 6.57 -20.03
CA SER A 152 -21.88 7.85 -20.73
C SER A 152 -22.88 7.87 -21.87
N PHE A 153 -23.61 8.97 -22.01
CA PHE A 153 -24.51 9.26 -23.12
C PHE A 153 -24.04 10.53 -23.82
N THR A 154 -23.55 10.41 -25.03
CA THR A 154 -22.94 11.51 -25.76
C THR A 154 -23.49 11.62 -27.19
N THR A 155 -23.49 12.83 -27.73
CA THR A 155 -23.77 13.08 -29.13
C THR A 155 -22.69 13.99 -29.71
N GLN A 156 -22.35 13.76 -30.97
CA GLN A 156 -21.32 14.54 -31.66
C GLN A 156 -21.79 15.99 -31.93
N TYR A 157 -23.08 16.16 -32.16
CA TYR A 157 -23.68 17.48 -32.45
C TYR A 157 -24.88 17.68 -31.55
N ALA A 158 -24.67 18.39 -30.43
CA ALA A 158 -25.71 18.67 -29.45
C ALA A 158 -26.69 19.78 -29.90
N ASN A 159 -26.31 20.60 -30.87
CA ASN A 159 -27.12 21.68 -31.42
C ASN A 159 -27.16 21.58 -32.96
N GLN A 160 -28.33 21.74 -33.51
CA GLN A 160 -28.56 21.87 -34.97
C GLN A 160 -29.51 23.03 -35.24
N GLU A 161 -29.30 23.73 -36.36
CA GLU A 161 -30.12 24.85 -36.77
C GLU A 161 -30.75 24.57 -38.13
N GLY A 162 -31.99 24.99 -38.34
CA GLY A 162 -32.69 24.82 -39.60
C GLY A 162 -33.96 25.62 -39.65
N SER A 163 -34.57 25.69 -40.86
CA SER A 163 -35.84 26.36 -41.11
C SER A 163 -37.03 25.57 -40.55
N ALA A 164 -38.15 26.21 -40.33
CA ALA A 164 -39.40 25.56 -39.92
C ALA A 164 -39.75 24.43 -40.89
N GLY A 165 -40.09 23.25 -40.33
CA GLY A 165 -40.41 22.02 -41.09
C GLY A 165 -39.20 21.16 -41.45
N THR A 166 -37.96 21.52 -41.00
CA THR A 166 -36.77 20.69 -41.16
C THR A 166 -36.77 19.57 -40.19
N SER A 167 -36.38 18.35 -40.59
CA SER A 167 -36.12 17.24 -39.71
C SER A 167 -34.66 17.23 -39.26
N PHE A 168 -34.43 17.04 -37.99
CA PHE A 168 -33.09 16.90 -37.39
C PHE A 168 -32.85 15.48 -36.96
N THR A 169 -31.64 14.97 -37.19
CA THR A 169 -31.19 13.65 -36.70
C THR A 169 -30.00 13.80 -35.78
N PHE A 170 -30.06 13.18 -34.62
CA PHE A 170 -28.98 13.19 -33.64
C PHE A 170 -28.50 11.75 -33.46
N ASP A 171 -27.25 11.51 -33.84
CA ASP A 171 -26.57 10.25 -33.54
C ASP A 171 -26.00 10.32 -32.14
N SER A 172 -26.37 9.37 -31.31
CA SER A 172 -25.95 9.34 -29.93
C SER A 172 -25.29 8.02 -29.60
N THR A 173 -24.27 8.08 -28.77
CA THR A 173 -23.53 6.90 -28.32
C THR A 173 -23.75 6.70 -26.83
N ILE A 174 -24.16 5.51 -26.43
CA ILE A 174 -24.12 5.04 -25.05
C ILE A 174 -22.90 4.16 -24.90
N GLN A 175 -22.10 4.44 -23.89
CA GLN A 175 -21.01 3.59 -23.47
C GLN A 175 -21.28 3.12 -22.05
N ASN A 176 -21.38 1.82 -21.88
CA ASN A 176 -21.42 1.20 -20.56
C ASN A 176 -19.98 0.99 -20.07
N ASN A 177 -19.56 1.79 -19.09
CA ASN A 177 -18.24 1.68 -18.47
C ASN A 177 -18.31 0.90 -17.14
N THR A 178 -19.48 0.30 -16.83
CA THR A 178 -19.64 -0.54 -15.65
C THR A 178 -19.18 -1.97 -15.95
N ALA A 179 -18.83 -2.73 -14.94
CA ALA A 179 -18.46 -4.15 -15.07
C ALA A 179 -19.67 -5.06 -15.39
N GLN A 180 -20.90 -4.51 -15.37
CA GLN A 180 -22.13 -5.27 -15.50
C GLN A 180 -22.93 -4.90 -16.76
N GLU A 181 -23.72 -5.83 -17.27
CA GLU A 181 -24.69 -5.57 -18.33
C GLU A 181 -25.81 -4.66 -17.82
N GLN A 182 -26.06 -3.56 -18.55
CA GLN A 182 -27.03 -2.54 -18.18
C GLN A 182 -28.14 -2.45 -19.21
N THR A 183 -29.37 -2.22 -18.73
CA THR A 183 -30.52 -1.95 -19.58
C THR A 183 -30.87 -0.48 -19.53
N TYR A 184 -30.93 0.16 -20.70
CA TYR A 184 -31.20 1.59 -20.82
C TYR A 184 -32.60 1.84 -21.39
N SER A 185 -33.30 2.83 -20.82
CA SER A 185 -34.55 3.35 -21.33
C SER A 185 -34.34 4.76 -21.86
N PHE A 186 -34.89 5.05 -23.02
CA PHE A 186 -34.82 6.37 -23.63
C PHE A 186 -36.14 7.12 -23.46
N SER A 187 -36.05 8.39 -23.14
CA SER A 187 -37.17 9.32 -23.12
C SER A 187 -36.73 10.63 -23.78
N SER A 188 -37.66 11.32 -24.41
CA SER A 188 -37.44 12.64 -24.98
C SER A 188 -38.44 13.62 -24.40
N ASP A 189 -37.98 14.87 -24.18
CA ASP A 189 -38.83 16.00 -23.88
C ASP A 189 -38.69 16.99 -25.03
N ALA A 190 -39.74 17.16 -25.78
CA ALA A 190 -39.75 18.01 -26.96
C ALA A 190 -40.76 19.16 -26.81
N PRO A 191 -40.48 20.36 -27.37
CA PRO A 191 -41.39 21.47 -27.36
C PRO A 191 -42.73 21.14 -28.04
N ALA A 192 -43.79 21.85 -27.65
CA ALA A 192 -45.12 21.65 -28.24
C ALA A 192 -45.12 21.85 -29.79
N GLY A 193 -45.67 20.84 -30.48
CA GLY A 193 -45.71 20.83 -31.95
C GLY A 193 -44.52 20.10 -32.63
N TRP A 194 -43.56 19.59 -31.84
CA TRP A 194 -42.50 18.72 -32.35
C TRP A 194 -42.89 17.24 -32.20
N THR A 195 -42.43 16.44 -33.14
CA THR A 195 -42.56 14.96 -33.08
C THR A 195 -41.16 14.37 -32.98
N VAL A 196 -40.94 13.52 -31.98
CA VAL A 196 -39.70 12.79 -31.75
C VAL A 196 -39.96 11.30 -31.79
#